data_9603179a714e6710d80cef321eaa3489
#
_entry.id   9603179a714e6710d80cef321eaa3489
#
_cell.length_a   1.000
_cell.length_b   1.000
_cell.length_c   1.000
_cell.angle_alpha   90.00
_cell.angle_beta   90.00
_cell.angle_gamma   90.00
#
_symmetry.space_group_name_H-M   'P 1'
#
loop_
_entity.id
_entity.type
_entity.pdbx_description
1 polymer ?
#
loop_
_entity_poly.entity_id
_entity_poly.type
_entity_poly.pdbx_seq_one_letter_code
_entity_poly.pdbx_strand_id
1 'polypeptide(L)'
;NKELKSFAVLFDGKVYISTDEELFVKFIADSELEKYTRNIKTLYAYADEKNIDVENIVFDIELAAYLIEPSSKDYSDKNLCASYEIALPVCTDEQNEKYEAFACYAELCEKLGDKIKAHGQEKLLSEIEIPLAKVLARMENIGVCVDRQGIESYGEMLSAQIKELETAIYESAGCEFNINSPKQLGVVLFENLGLPC
;
A
#
# COMPACT_ATOMS: atom_id res chain seq x y z
N ASN A 1 -3.14 -19.03 0.91
CA ASN A 1 -2.25 -19.26 2.07
C ASN A 1 -1.14 -18.22 2.04
N LYS A 2 -1.11 -17.39 3.08
CA LYS A 2 0.00 -16.44 3.30
C LYS A 2 1.10 -17.18 4.06
N GLU A 3 2.21 -17.47 3.39
CA GLU A 3 3.36 -18.11 4.00
C GLU A 3 4.37 -17.06 4.45
N LEU A 4 4.85 -17.18 5.69
CA LEU A 4 5.97 -16.39 6.17
C LEU A 4 7.26 -16.86 5.49
N LYS A 5 7.83 -16.03 4.63
CA LYS A 5 9.12 -16.33 4.01
C LYS A 5 10.28 -15.95 4.91
N SER A 6 10.19 -14.79 5.54
CA SER A 6 11.17 -14.25 6.48
C SER A 6 10.58 -13.02 7.16
N PHE A 7 11.12 -12.66 8.30
CA PHE A 7 10.82 -11.42 9.00
C PHE A 7 12.11 -10.74 9.48
N ALA A 8 12.02 -9.46 9.73
CA ALA A 8 13.11 -8.70 10.31
C ALA A 8 12.60 -7.91 11.52
N VAL A 9 13.47 -7.74 12.51
CA VAL A 9 13.20 -6.94 13.70
C VAL A 9 14.39 -6.02 13.94
N LEU A 10 14.11 -4.74 14.09
CA LEU A 10 15.10 -3.77 14.56
C LEU A 10 15.06 -3.73 16.09
N PHE A 11 16.15 -4.06 16.74
CA PHE A 11 16.30 -4.00 18.18
C PHE A 11 17.72 -3.55 18.56
N ASP A 12 17.84 -2.59 19.47
CA ASP A 12 19.10 -2.02 19.92
C ASP A 12 20.04 -1.62 18.74
N GLY A 13 19.45 -0.94 17.73
CA GLY A 13 20.19 -0.47 16.56
C GLY A 13 20.69 -1.56 15.60
N LYS A 14 20.26 -2.81 15.80
CA LYS A 14 20.63 -3.95 14.95
C LYS A 14 19.40 -4.57 14.30
N VAL A 15 19.53 -4.93 13.03
CA VAL A 15 18.48 -5.64 12.30
C VAL A 15 18.72 -7.15 12.40
N TYR A 16 17.78 -7.85 12.99
CA TYR A 16 17.76 -9.31 13.10
C TYR A 16 16.81 -9.89 12.07
N ILE A 17 17.28 -10.85 11.29
CA ILE A 17 16.51 -11.49 10.22
C ILE A 17 16.36 -12.97 10.56
N SER A 18 15.14 -13.50 10.43
CA SER A 18 14.86 -14.90 10.68
C SER A 18 13.80 -15.44 9.71
N THR A 19 13.81 -16.76 9.54
CA THR A 19 12.80 -17.54 8.82
C THR A 19 12.00 -18.45 9.77
N ASP A 20 12.26 -18.36 11.07
CA ASP A 20 11.63 -19.19 12.10
C ASP A 20 10.23 -18.66 12.41
N GLU A 21 9.21 -19.38 11.91
CA GLU A 21 7.79 -19.02 12.09
C GLU A 21 7.36 -19.13 13.56
N GLU A 22 7.89 -20.08 14.33
CA GLU A 22 7.52 -20.19 15.75
C GLU A 22 8.02 -18.99 16.57
N LEU A 23 9.24 -18.54 16.28
CA LEU A 23 9.80 -17.35 16.88
C LEU A 23 8.98 -16.11 16.51
N PHE A 24 8.58 -15.99 15.24
CA PHE A 24 7.74 -14.88 14.79
C PHE A 24 6.39 -14.86 15.50
N VAL A 25 5.71 -16.01 15.60
CA VAL A 25 4.42 -16.14 16.27
C VAL A 25 4.53 -15.73 17.74
N LYS A 26 5.56 -16.22 18.46
CA LYS A 26 5.80 -15.81 19.85
C LYS A 26 6.05 -14.31 19.98
N PHE A 27 6.81 -13.73 19.06
CA PHE A 27 7.10 -12.30 19.07
C PHE A 27 5.85 -11.45 18.86
N ILE A 28 5.00 -11.77 17.87
CA ILE A 28 3.79 -10.96 17.59
C ILE A 28 2.71 -11.12 18.65
N ALA A 29 2.65 -12.28 19.35
CA ALA A 29 1.68 -12.57 20.40
C ALA A 29 2.12 -12.09 21.80
N ASP A 30 3.33 -11.61 21.95
CA ASP A 30 3.84 -11.13 23.25
C ASP A 30 3.19 -9.79 23.61
N SER A 31 2.47 -9.76 24.73
CA SER A 31 1.78 -8.57 25.23
C SER A 31 2.68 -7.61 26.02
N GLU A 32 3.85 -8.06 26.46
CA GLU A 32 4.79 -7.24 27.25
C GLU A 32 5.67 -6.35 26.35
N LEU A 33 5.89 -6.78 25.09
CA LEU A 33 6.72 -6.06 24.13
C LEU A 33 5.89 -5.07 23.33
N GLU A 34 6.23 -3.79 23.41
CA GLU A 34 5.72 -2.77 22.48
C GLU A 34 6.30 -3.00 21.08
N LYS A 35 5.43 -3.02 20.07
CA LYS A 35 5.83 -3.26 18.69
C LYS A 35 5.47 -2.10 17.79
N TYR A 36 6.43 -1.73 16.97
CA TYR A 36 6.30 -0.78 15.90
C TYR A 36 6.31 -1.54 14.57
N THR A 37 5.39 -1.23 13.69
CA THR A 37 5.21 -1.94 12.43
C THR A 37 5.34 -1.00 11.24
N ARG A 38 5.46 -1.59 10.05
CA ARG A 38 5.52 -0.85 8.78
C ARG A 38 4.24 -0.97 7.96
N ASN A 39 3.62 -2.12 7.99
CA ASN A 39 2.35 -2.42 7.31
C ASN A 39 1.55 -3.41 8.16
N ILE A 40 0.92 -2.86 9.17
CA ILE A 40 0.18 -3.64 10.19
C ILE A 40 -0.94 -4.48 9.57
N LYS A 41 -1.58 -4.01 8.51
CA LYS A 41 -2.69 -4.74 7.86
C LYS A 41 -2.22 -6.09 7.28
N THR A 42 -1.03 -6.12 6.69
CA THR A 42 -0.43 -7.39 6.21
C THR A 42 -0.15 -8.35 7.36
N LEU A 43 0.33 -7.83 8.49
CA LEU A 43 0.56 -8.62 9.70
C LEU A 43 -0.75 -9.21 10.26
N TYR A 44 -1.79 -8.39 10.39
CA TYR A 44 -3.11 -8.85 10.84
C TYR A 44 -3.73 -9.86 9.88
N ALA A 45 -3.58 -9.67 8.59
CA ALA A 45 -4.10 -10.62 7.60
C ALA A 45 -3.40 -11.99 7.66
N TYR A 46 -2.08 -12.02 7.94
CA TYR A 46 -1.35 -13.26 8.20
C TYR A 46 -1.81 -13.93 9.51
N ALA A 47 -1.92 -13.16 10.57
CA ALA A 47 -2.29 -13.65 11.90
C ALA A 47 -3.73 -14.21 11.92
N ASP A 48 -4.67 -13.55 11.25
CA ASP A 48 -6.08 -14.00 11.13
C ASP A 48 -6.18 -15.36 10.43
N GLU A 49 -5.43 -15.60 9.33
CA GLU A 49 -5.41 -16.92 8.66
C GLU A 49 -4.86 -18.05 9.56
N LYS A 50 -4.00 -17.72 10.49
CA LYS A 50 -3.35 -18.68 11.42
C LYS A 50 -4.05 -18.79 12.77
N ASN A 51 -5.09 -17.99 13.03
CA ASN A 51 -5.75 -17.82 14.32
C ASN A 51 -4.76 -17.41 15.43
N ILE A 52 -3.89 -16.45 15.15
CA ILE A 52 -2.92 -15.88 16.06
C ILE A 52 -3.40 -14.49 16.49
N ASP A 53 -3.37 -14.21 17.79
CA ASP A 53 -3.57 -12.85 18.29
C ASP A 53 -2.28 -12.04 18.16
N VAL A 54 -2.41 -10.84 17.63
CA VAL A 54 -1.31 -9.86 17.58
C VAL A 54 -1.54 -8.85 18.69
N GLU A 55 -0.57 -8.74 19.56
CA GLU A 55 -0.68 -7.96 20.79
C GLU A 55 0.28 -6.77 20.80
N ASN A 56 -0.11 -5.71 21.51
CA ASN A 56 0.71 -4.55 21.87
C ASN A 56 1.42 -3.88 20.68
N ILE A 57 0.67 -3.64 19.58
CA ILE A 57 1.14 -2.78 18.49
C ILE A 57 0.83 -1.33 18.87
N VAL A 58 1.86 -0.52 19.02
CA VAL A 58 1.74 0.88 19.46
C VAL A 58 1.87 1.88 18.31
N PHE A 59 2.46 1.48 17.19
CA PHE A 59 2.70 2.38 16.06
C PHE A 59 2.81 1.62 14.73
N ASP A 60 2.33 2.24 13.66
CA ASP A 60 2.55 1.78 12.29
C ASP A 60 3.00 2.95 11.41
N ILE A 61 4.14 2.77 10.74
CA ILE A 61 4.78 3.80 9.92
C ILE A 61 3.87 4.24 8.76
N GLU A 62 3.21 3.28 8.09
CA GLU A 62 2.39 3.59 6.92
C GLU A 62 1.11 4.32 7.29
N LEU A 63 0.45 3.90 8.36
CA LEU A 63 -0.73 4.61 8.88
C LEU A 63 -0.37 6.01 9.39
N ALA A 64 0.73 6.15 10.13
CA ALA A 64 1.19 7.45 10.60
C ALA A 64 1.51 8.40 9.43
N ALA A 65 2.23 7.91 8.42
CA ALA A 65 2.55 8.69 7.22
C ALA A 65 1.28 9.09 6.44
N TYR A 66 0.32 8.19 6.31
CA TYR A 66 -0.98 8.46 5.69
C TYR A 66 -1.76 9.54 6.44
N LEU A 67 -1.81 9.49 7.77
CA LEU A 67 -2.50 10.51 8.57
C LEU A 67 -1.87 11.91 8.42
N ILE A 68 -0.55 11.98 8.29
CA ILE A 68 0.17 13.25 8.14
C ILE A 68 -0.03 13.83 6.73
N GLU A 69 0.04 13.00 5.70
CA GLU A 69 -0.01 13.43 4.29
C GLU A 69 -0.92 12.50 3.46
N PRO A 70 -2.26 12.57 3.63
CA PRO A 70 -3.20 11.65 2.97
C PRO A 70 -3.27 11.82 1.45
N SER A 71 -2.74 12.91 0.91
CA SER A 71 -2.68 13.18 -0.52
C SER A 71 -1.47 12.55 -1.22
N SER A 72 -0.50 12.04 -0.47
CA SER A 72 0.65 11.35 -1.03
C SER A 72 0.23 10.11 -1.81
N LYS A 73 0.91 9.86 -2.93
CA LYS A 73 0.68 8.65 -3.76
C LYS A 73 1.70 7.56 -3.49
N ASP A 74 2.72 7.84 -2.70
CA ASP A 74 3.84 6.94 -2.44
C ASP A 74 4.31 7.04 -1.00
N TYR A 75 4.08 5.98 -0.24
CA TYR A 75 4.55 5.80 1.13
C TYR A 75 5.70 4.78 1.20
N SER A 76 6.43 4.54 0.10
CA SER A 76 7.61 3.68 0.11
C SER A 76 8.67 4.19 1.09
N ASP A 77 9.46 3.27 1.63
CA ASP A 77 10.51 3.62 2.60
C ASP A 77 11.49 4.64 2.03
N LYS A 78 11.82 4.51 0.74
CA LYS A 78 12.69 5.44 0.04
C LYS A 78 12.11 6.86 0.01
N ASN A 79 10.83 6.98 -0.30
CA ASN A 79 10.16 8.29 -0.37
C ASN A 79 9.98 8.88 1.02
N LEU A 80 9.58 8.07 2.02
CA LEU A 80 9.47 8.52 3.39
C LEU A 80 10.81 8.98 3.94
N CYS A 81 11.87 8.20 3.80
CA CYS A 81 13.20 8.59 4.27
C CYS A 81 13.67 9.88 3.60
N ALA A 82 13.47 10.04 2.30
CA ALA A 82 13.80 11.28 1.59
C ALA A 82 12.99 12.49 2.11
N SER A 83 11.68 12.32 2.34
CA SER A 83 10.79 13.39 2.84
C SER A 83 11.12 13.84 4.26
N TYR A 84 11.72 12.96 5.06
CA TYR A 84 12.14 13.22 6.43
C TYR A 84 13.66 13.45 6.57
N GLU A 85 14.38 13.57 5.47
CA GLU A 85 15.85 13.80 5.44
C GLU A 85 16.63 12.71 6.21
N ILE A 86 16.19 11.45 6.08
CA ILE A 86 16.83 10.30 6.67
C ILE A 86 17.67 9.62 5.60
N ALA A 87 18.98 9.48 5.87
CA ALA A 87 19.86 8.77 4.95
C ALA A 87 19.61 7.27 5.02
N LEU A 88 19.28 6.65 3.89
CA LEU A 88 19.23 5.20 3.79
C LEU A 88 20.67 4.65 3.84
N PRO A 89 20.96 3.68 4.70
CA PRO A 89 22.25 3.02 4.70
C PRO A 89 22.41 2.23 3.41
N VAL A 90 23.63 2.12 2.92
CA VAL A 90 23.94 1.29 1.75
C VAL A 90 24.25 -0.13 2.24
N CYS A 91 23.39 -1.08 1.90
CA CYS A 91 23.63 -2.48 2.16
C CYS A 91 24.69 -3.02 1.17
N THR A 92 25.74 -3.64 1.70
CA THR A 92 26.78 -4.26 0.86
C THR A 92 26.49 -5.71 0.49
N ASP A 93 25.43 -6.29 1.07
CA ASP A 93 25.00 -7.66 0.85
C ASP A 93 23.66 -7.69 0.09
N GLU A 94 23.70 -8.11 -1.17
CA GLU A 94 22.52 -8.20 -2.05
C GLU A 94 21.40 -9.06 -1.46
N GLN A 95 21.69 -10.06 -0.62
CA GLN A 95 20.67 -10.89 0.01
C GLN A 95 19.86 -10.11 1.06
N ASN A 96 20.46 -9.09 1.64
CA ASN A 96 19.88 -8.28 2.72
C ASN A 96 19.39 -6.90 2.25
N GLU A 97 19.56 -6.54 0.99
CA GLU A 97 19.14 -5.25 0.42
C GLU A 97 17.67 -4.92 0.76
N LYS A 98 16.79 -5.90 0.70
CA LYS A 98 15.36 -5.73 1.04
C LYS A 98 15.08 -5.31 2.49
N TYR A 99 16.06 -5.44 3.38
CA TYR A 99 15.94 -5.03 4.79
C TYR A 99 16.69 -3.74 5.12
N GLU A 100 17.30 -3.11 4.13
CA GLU A 100 18.10 -1.89 4.29
C GLU A 100 17.32 -0.79 5.01
N ALA A 101 16.06 -0.58 4.64
CA ALA A 101 15.21 0.42 5.23
C ALA A 101 14.92 0.21 6.73
N PHE A 102 15.01 -1.02 7.25
CA PHE A 102 14.78 -1.29 8.66
C PHE A 102 15.73 -0.53 9.60
N ALA A 103 16.95 -0.28 9.15
CA ALA A 103 17.91 0.48 9.95
C ALA A 103 17.45 1.93 10.24
N CYS A 104 16.58 2.47 9.39
CA CYS A 104 16.06 3.82 9.50
C CYS A 104 14.71 3.90 10.25
N TYR A 105 14.08 2.77 10.55
CA TYR A 105 12.71 2.77 11.10
C TYR A 105 12.63 3.41 12.49
N ALA A 106 13.64 3.30 13.32
CA ALA A 106 13.65 3.96 14.63
C ALA A 106 13.53 5.48 14.48
N GLU A 107 14.41 6.08 13.66
CA GLU A 107 14.39 7.52 13.40
C GLU A 107 13.11 7.96 12.68
N LEU A 108 12.64 7.15 11.74
CA LEU A 108 11.40 7.44 11.01
C LEU A 108 10.18 7.41 11.94
N CYS A 109 10.09 6.44 12.85
CA CYS A 109 9.03 6.36 13.86
C CYS A 109 9.06 7.58 14.80
N GLU A 110 10.23 8.03 15.23
CA GLU A 110 10.40 9.21 16.05
C GLU A 110 9.87 10.47 15.33
N LYS A 111 10.36 10.72 14.11
CA LYS A 111 9.95 11.90 13.32
C LYS A 111 8.47 11.90 12.95
N LEU A 112 7.91 10.75 12.60
CA LEU A 112 6.48 10.61 12.34
C LEU A 112 5.66 10.77 13.62
N GLY A 113 6.10 10.18 14.73
CA GLY A 113 5.46 10.29 16.03
C GLY A 113 5.38 11.74 16.51
N ASP A 114 6.45 12.52 16.35
CA ASP A 114 6.47 13.94 16.69
C ASP A 114 5.45 14.73 15.85
N LYS A 115 5.30 14.43 14.56
CA LYS A 115 4.28 15.07 13.71
C LYS A 115 2.87 14.66 14.09
N ILE A 116 2.61 13.37 14.34
CA ILE A 116 1.32 12.87 14.82
C ILE A 116 0.92 13.62 16.10
N LYS A 117 1.85 13.79 17.03
CA LYS A 117 1.64 14.54 18.27
C LYS A 117 1.39 16.01 18.02
N ALA A 118 2.20 16.65 17.17
CA ALA A 118 2.03 18.06 16.82
C ALA A 118 0.66 18.36 16.18
N HIS A 119 0.10 17.39 15.45
CA HIS A 119 -1.23 17.47 14.84
C HIS A 119 -2.37 17.01 15.77
N GLY A 120 -2.06 16.53 16.99
CA GLY A 120 -3.05 16.02 17.94
C GLY A 120 -3.76 14.73 17.46
N GLN A 121 -3.09 13.92 16.65
CA GLN A 121 -3.66 12.73 16.02
C GLN A 121 -3.28 11.41 16.72
N GLU A 122 -2.67 11.47 17.91
CA GLU A 122 -2.24 10.30 18.68
C GLU A 122 -3.38 9.32 18.95
N LYS A 123 -4.53 9.83 19.41
CA LYS A 123 -5.72 9.00 19.65
C LYS A 123 -6.33 8.46 18.35
N LEU A 124 -6.29 9.23 17.28
CA LEU A 124 -6.75 8.78 15.98
C LEU A 124 -5.94 7.57 15.53
N LEU A 125 -4.61 7.64 15.62
CA LEU A 125 -3.74 6.54 15.25
C LEU A 125 -3.95 5.30 16.15
N SER A 126 -3.90 5.48 17.49
CA SER A 126 -3.88 4.37 18.43
C SER A 126 -5.26 3.74 18.70
N GLU A 127 -6.32 4.55 18.78
CA GLU A 127 -7.64 4.10 19.18
C GLU A 127 -8.56 3.79 17.98
N ILE A 128 -8.22 4.29 16.77
CA ILE A 128 -9.05 4.11 15.58
C ILE A 128 -8.30 3.40 14.47
N GLU A 129 -7.21 3.95 13.93
CA GLU A 129 -6.56 3.43 12.71
C GLU A 129 -5.93 2.05 12.91
N ILE A 130 -5.17 1.88 13.99
CA ILE A 130 -4.54 0.58 14.31
C ILE A 130 -5.59 -0.51 14.55
N PRO A 131 -6.64 -0.32 15.39
CA PRO A 131 -7.70 -1.30 15.54
C PRO A 131 -8.51 -1.53 14.26
N LEU A 132 -8.77 -0.49 13.47
CA LEU A 132 -9.50 -0.58 12.20
C LEU A 132 -8.73 -1.44 11.18
N ALA A 133 -7.41 -1.34 11.14
CA ALA A 133 -6.59 -2.16 10.26
C ALA A 133 -6.79 -3.67 10.50
N LYS A 134 -7.00 -4.10 11.75
CA LYS A 134 -7.34 -5.50 12.11
C LYS A 134 -8.68 -5.91 11.51
N VAL A 135 -9.69 -5.04 11.60
CA VAL A 135 -11.03 -5.31 11.04
C VAL A 135 -10.97 -5.41 9.53
N LEU A 136 -10.30 -4.46 8.87
CA LEU A 136 -10.16 -4.43 7.42
C LEU A 136 -9.39 -5.65 6.89
N ALA A 137 -8.31 -6.05 7.57
CA ALA A 137 -7.57 -7.26 7.22
C ALA A 137 -8.45 -8.52 7.25
N ARG A 138 -9.28 -8.65 8.29
CA ARG A 138 -10.24 -9.75 8.42
C ARG A 138 -11.32 -9.70 7.33
N MET A 139 -11.87 -8.53 7.02
CA MET A 139 -12.84 -8.38 5.94
C MET A 139 -12.25 -8.78 4.59
N GLU A 140 -11.00 -8.43 4.30
CA GLU A 140 -10.30 -8.82 3.09
C GLU A 140 -10.02 -10.33 3.03
N ASN A 141 -9.69 -10.97 4.15
CA ASN A 141 -9.49 -12.41 4.22
C ASN A 141 -10.80 -13.17 3.99
N ILE A 142 -11.92 -12.71 4.52
CA ILE A 142 -13.25 -13.30 4.30
C ILE A 142 -13.69 -13.08 2.86
N GLY A 143 -13.40 -11.90 2.29
CA GLY A 143 -13.84 -11.49 0.97
C GLY A 143 -15.34 -11.23 0.88
N VAL A 144 -15.80 -11.00 -0.34
CA VAL A 144 -17.23 -10.84 -0.66
C VAL A 144 -17.62 -11.76 -1.81
N CYS A 145 -18.81 -12.31 -1.74
CA CYS A 145 -19.37 -13.08 -2.86
C CYS A 145 -19.77 -12.12 -3.98
N VAL A 146 -19.32 -12.42 -5.20
CA VAL A 146 -19.70 -11.67 -6.40
C VAL A 146 -20.42 -12.58 -7.38
N ASP A 147 -21.42 -12.04 -8.09
CA ASP A 147 -22.02 -12.71 -9.23
C ASP A 147 -21.09 -12.58 -10.44
N ARG A 148 -20.23 -13.59 -10.61
CA ARG A 148 -19.27 -13.63 -11.70
C ARG A 148 -19.94 -13.60 -13.07
N GLN A 149 -21.02 -14.36 -13.23
CA GLN A 149 -21.74 -14.44 -14.51
C GLN A 149 -22.38 -13.10 -14.87
N GLY A 150 -22.98 -12.42 -13.88
CA GLY A 150 -23.53 -11.07 -14.06
C GLY A 150 -22.48 -10.06 -14.47
N ILE A 151 -21.29 -10.09 -13.86
CA ILE A 151 -20.15 -9.21 -14.20
C ILE A 151 -19.64 -9.50 -15.62
N GLU A 152 -19.47 -10.78 -15.97
CA GLU A 152 -19.04 -11.19 -17.30
C GLU A 152 -20.02 -10.75 -18.38
N SER A 153 -21.33 -11.00 -18.20
CA SER A 153 -22.38 -10.60 -19.13
C SER A 153 -22.46 -9.07 -19.32
N TYR A 154 -22.30 -8.33 -18.21
CA TYR A 154 -22.26 -6.87 -18.27
C TYR A 154 -21.00 -6.36 -18.99
N GLY A 155 -19.86 -7.00 -18.78
CA GLY A 155 -18.60 -6.71 -19.47
C GLY A 155 -18.70 -6.94 -20.99
N GLU A 156 -19.38 -8.04 -21.42
CA GLU A 156 -19.63 -8.32 -22.84
C GLU A 156 -20.54 -7.24 -23.47
N MET A 157 -21.59 -6.85 -22.78
CA MET A 157 -22.50 -5.79 -23.23
C MET A 157 -21.77 -4.45 -23.40
N LEU A 158 -20.96 -4.06 -22.40
CA LEU A 158 -20.15 -2.84 -22.48
C LEU A 158 -19.13 -2.89 -23.60
N SER A 159 -18.47 -4.03 -23.79
CA SER A 159 -17.47 -4.20 -24.86
C SER A 159 -18.09 -4.05 -26.25
N ALA A 160 -19.32 -4.54 -26.45
CA ALA A 160 -20.05 -4.36 -27.70
C ALA A 160 -20.37 -2.87 -27.95
N GLN A 161 -20.87 -2.16 -26.94
CA GLN A 161 -21.16 -0.72 -27.04
C GLN A 161 -19.89 0.12 -27.29
N ILE A 162 -18.80 -0.20 -26.61
CA ILE A 162 -17.51 0.49 -26.81
C ILE A 162 -17.07 0.33 -28.26
N LYS A 163 -17.15 -0.88 -28.81
CA LYS A 163 -16.74 -1.16 -30.18
C LYS A 163 -17.59 -0.40 -31.22
N GLU A 164 -18.89 -0.29 -30.99
CA GLU A 164 -19.78 0.52 -31.84
C GLU A 164 -19.41 2.00 -31.78
N LEU A 165 -19.13 2.53 -30.59
CA LEU A 165 -18.71 3.92 -30.40
C LEU A 165 -17.33 4.20 -31.00
N GLU A 166 -16.38 3.29 -30.86
CA GLU A 166 -15.05 3.40 -31.50
C GLU A 166 -15.19 3.49 -33.03
N THR A 167 -16.03 2.61 -33.60
CA THR A 167 -16.29 2.63 -35.06
C THR A 167 -16.86 3.97 -35.47
N ALA A 168 -17.87 4.49 -34.79
CA ALA A 168 -18.48 5.77 -35.08
C ALA A 168 -17.50 6.96 -34.96
N ILE A 169 -16.59 6.88 -33.97
CA ILE A 169 -15.53 7.89 -33.80
C ILE A 169 -14.55 7.85 -34.98
N TYR A 170 -14.09 6.68 -35.38
CA TYR A 170 -13.18 6.54 -36.54
C TYR A 170 -13.82 6.98 -37.86
N GLU A 171 -15.08 6.65 -38.06
CA GLU A 171 -15.84 7.13 -39.23
C GLU A 171 -15.94 8.66 -39.23
N SER A 172 -16.25 9.27 -38.08
CA SER A 172 -16.35 10.72 -37.93
C SER A 172 -15.00 11.41 -38.06
N ALA A 173 -13.93 10.78 -37.60
CA ALA A 173 -12.56 11.31 -37.70
C ALA A 173 -11.93 11.11 -39.08
N GLY A 174 -12.46 10.18 -39.89
CA GLY A 174 -11.90 9.79 -41.18
C GLY A 174 -10.58 9.01 -41.09
N CYS A 175 -10.16 8.62 -39.90
CA CYS A 175 -8.93 7.85 -39.67
C CYS A 175 -8.99 7.08 -38.32
N GLU A 176 -8.23 6.01 -38.23
CA GLU A 176 -8.00 5.28 -37.01
C GLU A 176 -6.87 5.94 -36.18
N PHE A 177 -7.05 6.03 -34.87
CA PHE A 177 -6.04 6.55 -33.93
C PHE A 177 -6.29 5.98 -32.53
N ASN A 178 -5.33 6.12 -31.64
CA ASN A 178 -5.53 5.72 -30.24
C ASN A 178 -6.39 6.75 -29.51
N ILE A 179 -7.69 6.46 -29.35
CA ILE A 179 -8.68 7.33 -28.67
C ILE A 179 -8.25 7.65 -27.22
N ASN A 180 -7.55 6.74 -26.55
CA ASN A 180 -7.05 6.93 -25.18
C ASN A 180 -5.76 7.76 -25.12
N SER A 181 -5.24 8.25 -26.25
CA SER A 181 -4.08 9.13 -26.29
C SER A 181 -4.52 10.58 -26.46
N PRO A 182 -4.44 11.42 -25.41
CA PRO A 182 -4.80 12.85 -25.53
C PRO A 182 -4.03 13.58 -26.63
N LYS A 183 -2.78 13.17 -26.87
CA LYS A 183 -1.94 13.74 -27.92
C LYS A 183 -2.49 13.43 -29.32
N GLN A 184 -2.83 12.16 -29.61
CA GLN A 184 -3.39 11.79 -30.91
C GLN A 184 -4.80 12.35 -31.09
N LEU A 185 -5.61 12.34 -30.06
CA LEU A 185 -6.94 12.94 -30.08
C LEU A 185 -6.84 14.44 -30.40
N GLY A 186 -5.90 15.17 -29.76
CA GLY A 186 -5.68 16.59 -30.05
C GLY A 186 -5.32 16.85 -31.53
N VAL A 187 -4.42 16.05 -32.12
CA VAL A 187 -4.07 16.14 -33.56
C VAL A 187 -5.30 15.91 -34.45
N VAL A 188 -6.10 14.89 -34.15
CA VAL A 188 -7.32 14.61 -34.93
C VAL A 188 -8.32 15.75 -34.85
N LEU A 189 -8.61 16.24 -33.65
CA LEU A 189 -9.62 17.29 -33.45
C LEU A 189 -9.19 18.65 -34.03
N PHE A 190 -7.95 19.07 -33.74
CA PHE A 190 -7.53 20.44 -34.03
C PHE A 190 -6.75 20.59 -35.32
N GLU A 191 -5.97 19.57 -35.74
CA GLU A 191 -5.20 19.64 -36.98
C GLU A 191 -5.94 19.02 -38.16
N ASN A 192 -6.55 17.82 -37.98
CA ASN A 192 -7.22 17.13 -39.08
C ASN A 192 -8.64 17.64 -39.33
N LEU A 193 -9.45 17.80 -38.27
CA LEU A 193 -10.83 18.27 -38.37
C LEU A 193 -10.95 19.81 -38.30
N GLY A 194 -9.88 20.50 -37.88
CA GLY A 194 -9.85 21.98 -37.85
C GLY A 194 -10.81 22.61 -36.83
N LEU A 195 -11.15 21.90 -35.75
CA LEU A 195 -12.00 22.45 -34.72
C LEU A 195 -11.27 23.60 -33.97
N PRO A 196 -12.00 24.66 -33.58
CA PRO A 196 -11.39 25.75 -32.82
C PRO A 196 -10.90 25.28 -31.43
N CYS A 197 -9.73 25.76 -31.00
CA CYS A 197 -9.18 25.50 -29.67
C CYS A 197 -9.91 26.31 -28.59
#